data_15063c67fe90809d6514ecfb95c39b0b
#
_entry.id   15063c67fe90809d6514ecfb95c39b0b
#
_cell.length_a   1.000
_cell.length_b   1.000
_cell.length_c   1.000
_cell.angle_alpha   90.00
_cell.angle_beta   90.00
_cell.angle_gamma   90.00
#
_symmetry.space_group_name_H-M   'P 1'
#
loop_
_entity.id
_entity.type
_entity.pdbx_description
1 polymer ?
#
loop_
_entity_poly.entity_id
_entity_poly.type
_entity_poly.pdbx_seq_one_letter_code
_entity_poly.pdbx_strand_id
1 'polypeptide(L)'
;MVHDLLFFAGGLVAGVVNTLAGNGSAITLSLLLGSGLNGSVANATNRVGVLAQTVTAVLSVRPSRRKRFLMRASRRLALPTFVGSLLGGVVGSLASPTFMEASIAVVMTAMLFTLFTKPSRWLAVGQRREGGLMSWLTFFAIGLYGGFVQ
;
A
#
# COMPACT_ATOMS: atom_id res chain seq x y z
N MET A 1 -11.04 22.35 17.64
CA MET A 1 -11.63 21.26 18.47
C MET A 1 -12.49 20.28 17.66
N VAL A 2 -13.59 20.68 16.99
CA VAL A 2 -14.43 19.72 16.23
C VAL A 2 -13.66 19.11 15.05
N HIS A 3 -12.90 19.91 14.30
CA HIS A 3 -12.06 19.44 13.22
C HIS A 3 -10.98 18.46 13.71
N ASP A 4 -10.32 18.75 14.81
CA ASP A 4 -9.26 17.87 15.35
C ASP A 4 -9.82 16.51 15.78
N LEU A 5 -11.02 16.51 16.36
CA LEU A 5 -11.73 15.29 16.73
C LEU A 5 -12.13 14.46 15.51
N LEU A 6 -12.58 15.12 14.43
CA LEU A 6 -12.92 14.46 13.17
C LEU A 6 -11.67 13.85 12.51
N PHE A 7 -10.54 14.56 12.50
CA PHE A 7 -9.29 14.04 11.98
C PHE A 7 -8.77 12.87 12.81
N PHE A 8 -8.86 12.95 14.14
CA PHE A 8 -8.46 11.87 15.03
C PHE A 8 -9.32 10.63 14.82
N ALA A 9 -10.65 10.77 14.86
CA ALA A 9 -11.58 9.66 14.66
C ALA A 9 -11.47 9.05 13.26
N GLY A 10 -11.39 9.89 12.24
CA GLY A 10 -11.22 9.46 10.86
C GLY A 10 -9.89 8.76 10.62
N GLY A 11 -8.80 9.25 11.22
CA GLY A 11 -7.49 8.62 11.17
C GLY A 11 -7.48 7.24 11.86
N LEU A 12 -8.19 7.12 12.98
CA LEU A 12 -8.31 5.85 13.71
C LEU A 12 -9.10 4.81 12.89
N VAL A 13 -10.24 5.20 12.32
CA VAL A 13 -11.03 4.34 11.43
C VAL A 13 -10.22 3.97 10.19
N ALA A 14 -9.57 4.94 9.55
CA ALA A 14 -8.72 4.70 8.39
C ALA A 14 -7.58 3.72 8.72
N GLY A 15 -6.96 3.85 9.89
CA GLY A 15 -5.90 2.95 10.37
C GLY A 15 -6.38 1.51 10.52
N VAL A 16 -7.56 1.31 11.10
CA VAL A 16 -8.19 -0.01 11.23
C VAL A 16 -8.53 -0.59 9.85
N VAL A 17 -9.19 0.18 9.00
CA VAL A 17 -9.55 -0.24 7.63
C VAL A 17 -8.30 -0.56 6.82
N ASN A 18 -7.25 0.25 6.92
CA ASN A 18 -6.00 0.01 6.21
C ASN A 18 -5.30 -1.28 6.67
N THR A 19 -5.34 -1.58 7.96
CA THR A 19 -4.75 -2.81 8.51
C THR A 19 -5.52 -4.06 8.08
N LEU A 20 -6.85 -3.98 7.98
CA LEU A 20 -7.71 -5.11 7.66
C LEU A 20 -7.90 -5.32 6.15
N ALA A 21 -8.05 -4.24 5.41
CA ALA A 21 -8.43 -4.25 3.99
C ALA A 21 -7.41 -3.58 3.05
N GLY A 22 -6.39 -2.89 3.59
CA GLY A 22 -5.36 -2.21 2.79
C GLY A 22 -5.84 -0.93 2.09
N ASN A 23 -7.06 -0.47 2.34
CA ASN A 23 -7.68 0.65 1.61
C ASN A 23 -8.00 1.87 2.51
N GLY A 24 -7.36 1.98 3.66
CA GLY A 24 -7.58 3.09 4.60
C GLY A 24 -7.11 4.45 4.08
N SER A 25 -6.16 4.46 3.14
CA SER A 25 -5.67 5.69 2.51
C SER A 25 -6.76 6.48 1.78
N ALA A 26 -7.79 5.82 1.26
CA ALA A 26 -8.92 6.51 0.65
C ALA A 26 -9.66 7.42 1.65
N ILE A 27 -9.84 6.94 2.89
CA ILE A 27 -10.50 7.70 3.96
C ILE A 27 -9.65 8.89 4.38
N THR A 28 -8.35 8.66 4.63
CA THR A 28 -7.44 9.73 5.06
C THR A 28 -7.26 10.79 3.99
N LEU A 29 -7.10 10.40 2.72
CA LEU A 29 -6.99 11.33 1.61
C LEU A 29 -8.26 12.17 1.44
N SER A 30 -9.45 11.56 1.54
CA SER A 30 -10.72 12.29 1.47
C SER A 30 -10.86 13.33 2.58
N LEU A 31 -10.44 13.00 3.81
CA LEU A 31 -10.44 13.94 4.93
C LEU A 31 -9.45 15.09 4.72
N LEU A 32 -8.24 14.79 4.27
CA LEU A 32 -7.19 15.78 4.02
C LEU A 32 -7.57 16.74 2.89
N LEU A 33 -8.13 16.21 1.80
CA LEU A 33 -8.64 17.03 0.69
C LEU A 33 -9.84 17.88 1.12
N GLY A 34 -10.75 17.31 1.90
CA GLY A 34 -11.90 18.01 2.46
C GLY A 34 -11.52 19.14 3.44
N SER A 35 -10.31 19.10 4.02
CA SER A 35 -9.77 20.20 4.83
C SER A 35 -9.13 21.33 4.02
N GLY A 36 -9.16 21.24 2.68
CA GLY A 36 -8.61 22.25 1.79
C GLY A 36 -7.13 22.06 1.43
N LEU A 37 -6.51 20.94 1.82
CA LEU A 37 -5.15 20.64 1.40
C LEU A 37 -5.14 20.26 -0.09
N ASN A 38 -4.12 20.74 -0.82
CA ASN A 38 -3.92 20.30 -2.20
C ASN A 38 -3.52 18.82 -2.27
N GLY A 39 -3.78 18.16 -3.40
CA GLY A 39 -3.57 16.74 -3.58
C GLY A 39 -2.15 16.25 -3.28
N SER A 40 -1.13 17.05 -3.63
CA SER A 40 0.27 16.69 -3.36
C SER A 40 0.59 16.67 -1.87
N VAL A 41 0.15 17.69 -1.13
CA VAL A 41 0.35 17.79 0.32
C VAL A 41 -0.46 16.73 1.06
N ALA A 42 -1.72 16.52 0.65
CA ALA A 42 -2.57 15.47 1.20
C ALA A 42 -1.93 14.07 1.02
N ASN A 43 -1.44 13.77 -0.17
CA ASN A 43 -0.78 12.51 -0.45
C ASN A 43 0.54 12.34 0.35
N ALA A 44 1.38 13.37 0.41
CA ALA A 44 2.62 13.34 1.21
C ALA A 44 2.32 13.10 2.69
N THR A 45 1.34 13.79 3.24
CA THR A 45 0.90 13.63 4.64
C THR A 45 0.38 12.22 4.91
N ASN A 46 -0.45 11.68 4.00
CA ASN A 46 -0.95 10.32 4.11
C ASN A 46 0.18 9.27 4.10
N ARG A 47 1.21 9.45 3.29
CA ARG A 47 2.37 8.54 3.23
C ARG A 47 3.12 8.47 4.57
N VAL A 48 3.29 9.59 5.25
CA VAL A 48 3.91 9.62 6.58
C VAL A 48 3.08 8.81 7.59
N GLY A 49 1.75 8.98 7.56
CA GLY A 49 0.82 8.22 8.40
C GLY A 49 0.89 6.71 8.13
N VAL A 50 0.87 6.30 6.86
CA VAL A 50 0.99 4.89 6.45
C VAL A 50 2.34 4.30 6.86
N LEU A 51 3.43 5.06 6.75
CA LEU A 51 4.75 4.63 7.20
C LEU A 51 4.77 4.36 8.71
N ALA A 52 4.29 5.31 9.50
CA ALA A 52 4.19 5.19 10.96
C ALA A 52 3.33 3.99 11.36
N GLN A 53 2.19 3.79 10.71
CA GLN A 53 1.30 2.64 10.90
C GLN A 53 2.01 1.32 10.59
N THR A 54 2.71 1.24 9.47
CA THR A 54 3.41 0.02 9.05
C THR A 54 4.53 -0.35 10.03
N VAL A 55 5.32 0.64 10.45
CA VAL A 55 6.38 0.44 11.46
C VAL A 55 5.77 -0.06 12.77
N THR A 56 4.71 0.59 13.25
CA THR A 56 4.01 0.20 14.48
C THR A 56 3.45 -1.23 14.37
N ALA A 57 2.84 -1.57 13.24
CA ALA A 57 2.32 -2.92 13.00
C ALA A 57 3.42 -3.99 13.08
N VAL A 58 4.58 -3.74 12.45
CA VAL A 58 5.73 -4.66 12.50
C VAL A 58 6.28 -4.81 13.93
N LEU A 59 6.38 -3.71 14.67
CA LEU A 59 6.87 -3.71 16.06
C LEU A 59 5.89 -4.40 17.02
N SER A 60 4.59 -4.27 16.79
CA SER A 60 3.54 -4.85 17.64
C SER A 60 3.40 -6.36 17.53
N VAL A 61 3.94 -6.99 16.49
CA VAL A 61 3.88 -8.44 16.32
C VAL A 61 4.74 -9.13 17.40
N ARG A 62 4.10 -9.93 18.27
CA ARG A 62 4.80 -10.67 19.33
C ARG A 62 5.88 -11.62 18.78
N PRO A 63 7.02 -11.78 19.47
CA PRO A 63 8.05 -12.73 19.08
C PRO A 63 7.51 -14.16 19.10
N SER A 64 7.51 -14.82 17.94
CA SER A 64 7.07 -16.21 17.81
C SER A 64 7.93 -16.93 16.77
N ARG A 65 7.89 -18.28 16.76
CA ARG A 65 8.56 -19.06 15.69
C ARG A 65 8.04 -18.67 14.31
N ARG A 66 6.73 -18.41 14.20
CA ARG A 66 6.08 -17.94 12.96
C ARG A 66 6.60 -16.56 12.52
N LYS A 67 6.78 -15.62 13.48
CA LYS A 67 7.38 -14.29 13.18
C LYS A 67 8.79 -14.44 12.59
N ARG A 68 9.63 -15.31 13.18
CA ARG A 68 11.00 -15.53 12.68
C ARG A 68 11.01 -16.10 11.24
N PHE A 69 10.11 -17.03 10.96
CA PHE A 69 9.95 -17.58 9.60
C PHE A 69 9.51 -16.50 8.61
N LEU A 70 8.45 -15.76 8.95
CA LEU A 70 7.93 -14.67 8.11
C LEU A 70 8.98 -13.57 7.88
N MET A 71 9.75 -13.20 8.91
CA MET A 71 10.81 -12.20 8.75
C MET A 71 11.95 -12.67 7.85
N ARG A 72 12.29 -13.96 7.84
CA ARG A 72 13.29 -14.50 6.90
C ARG A 72 12.80 -14.46 5.46
N ALA A 73 11.55 -14.86 5.23
CA ALA A 73 10.93 -14.77 3.91
C ALA A 73 10.82 -13.30 3.45
N SER A 74 10.33 -12.43 4.33
CA SER A 74 10.20 -10.98 4.04
C SER A 74 11.53 -10.32 3.71
N ARG A 75 12.62 -10.66 4.39
CA ARG A 75 13.95 -10.08 4.11
C ARG A 75 14.43 -10.36 2.68
N ARG A 76 14.16 -11.54 2.15
CA ARG A 76 14.52 -11.90 0.76
C ARG A 76 13.68 -11.14 -0.26
N LEU A 77 12.42 -10.86 0.08
CA LEU A 77 11.46 -10.19 -0.79
C LEU A 77 11.47 -8.66 -0.61
N ALA A 78 11.98 -8.16 0.52
CA ALA A 78 12.07 -6.74 0.81
C ALA A 78 13.00 -6.01 -0.18
N LEU A 79 14.12 -6.60 -0.54
CA LEU A 79 15.08 -5.98 -1.45
C LEU A 79 14.47 -5.70 -2.84
N PRO A 80 13.91 -6.69 -3.56
CA PRO A 80 13.29 -6.43 -4.85
C PRO A 80 12.10 -5.46 -4.75
N THR A 81 11.29 -5.56 -3.70
CA THR A 81 10.17 -4.63 -3.48
C THR A 81 10.69 -3.20 -3.24
N PHE A 82 11.73 -3.04 -2.44
CA PHE A 82 12.33 -1.73 -2.16
C PHE A 82 12.92 -1.09 -3.42
N VAL A 83 13.71 -1.85 -4.18
CA VAL A 83 14.28 -1.36 -5.45
C VAL A 83 13.19 -1.01 -6.44
N GLY A 84 12.17 -1.88 -6.56
CA GLY A 84 11.00 -1.61 -7.39
C GLY A 84 10.29 -0.32 -6.98
N SER A 85 10.04 -0.12 -5.68
CA SER A 85 9.33 1.07 -5.19
C SER A 85 10.11 2.37 -5.36
N LEU A 86 11.44 2.33 -5.22
CA LEU A 86 12.28 3.49 -5.53
C LEU A 86 12.18 3.87 -7.01
N LEU A 87 12.34 2.89 -7.91
CA LEU A 87 12.23 3.13 -9.35
C LEU A 87 10.83 3.60 -9.74
N GLY A 88 9.79 2.98 -9.18
CA GLY A 88 8.40 3.39 -9.38
C GLY A 88 8.15 4.83 -8.91
N GLY A 89 8.68 5.22 -7.76
CA GLY A 89 8.57 6.58 -7.23
C GLY A 89 9.29 7.61 -8.12
N VAL A 90 10.49 7.29 -8.61
CA VAL A 90 11.20 8.16 -9.57
C VAL A 90 10.43 8.30 -10.87
N VAL A 91 9.94 7.21 -11.45
CA VAL A 91 9.12 7.25 -12.67
C VAL A 91 7.83 8.04 -12.43
N GLY A 92 7.18 7.83 -11.28
CA GLY A 92 5.98 8.57 -10.90
C GLY A 92 6.22 10.08 -10.74
N SER A 93 7.38 10.48 -10.19
CA SER A 93 7.72 11.90 -10.04
C SER A 93 8.02 12.61 -11.36
N LEU A 94 8.40 11.87 -12.38
CA LEU A 94 8.67 12.37 -13.73
C LEU A 94 7.44 12.28 -14.65
N ALA A 95 6.39 11.59 -14.23
CA ALA A 95 5.18 11.41 -15.02
C ALA A 95 4.35 12.69 -15.08
N SER A 96 3.75 12.96 -16.23
CA SER A 96 2.80 14.08 -16.38
C SER A 96 1.54 13.84 -15.53
N PRO A 97 0.89 14.88 -15.01
CA PRO A 97 -0.35 14.75 -14.24
C PRO A 97 -1.42 13.92 -14.96
N THR A 98 -1.61 14.15 -16.24
CA THR A 98 -2.58 13.43 -17.09
C THR A 98 -2.26 11.92 -17.17
N PHE A 99 -0.98 11.56 -17.30
CA PHE A 99 -0.56 10.17 -17.34
C PHE A 99 -0.77 9.48 -15.97
N MET A 100 -0.52 10.20 -14.88
CA MET A 100 -0.76 9.73 -13.50
C MET A 100 -2.25 9.45 -13.27
N GLU A 101 -3.12 10.41 -13.63
CA GLU A 101 -4.58 10.26 -13.50
C GLU A 101 -5.10 9.07 -14.32
N ALA A 102 -4.66 8.94 -15.57
CA ALA A 102 -5.03 7.81 -16.41
C ALA A 102 -4.57 6.47 -15.80
N SER A 103 -3.35 6.42 -15.28
CA SER A 103 -2.80 5.22 -14.64
C SER A 103 -3.59 4.82 -13.40
N ILE A 104 -3.96 5.78 -12.55
CA ILE A 104 -4.80 5.56 -11.37
C ILE A 104 -6.18 5.06 -11.79
N ALA A 105 -6.80 5.67 -12.81
CA ALA A 105 -8.11 5.25 -13.32
C ALA A 105 -8.10 3.80 -13.84
N VAL A 106 -7.07 3.43 -14.60
CA VAL A 106 -6.89 2.06 -15.13
C VAL A 106 -6.76 1.06 -13.96
N VAL A 107 -5.95 1.38 -12.97
CA VAL A 107 -5.74 0.52 -11.81
C VAL A 107 -7.02 0.38 -10.97
N MET A 108 -7.71 1.48 -10.70
CA MET A 108 -8.99 1.47 -9.98
C MET A 108 -10.03 0.62 -10.71
N THR A 109 -10.10 0.76 -12.03
CA THR A 109 -10.99 -0.05 -12.87
C THR A 109 -10.63 -1.54 -12.81
N ALA A 110 -9.34 -1.86 -12.90
CA ALA A 110 -8.86 -3.24 -12.77
C ALA A 110 -9.18 -3.83 -11.39
N MET A 111 -9.01 -3.05 -10.32
CA MET A 111 -9.38 -3.47 -8.95
C MET A 111 -10.88 -3.73 -8.83
N LEU A 112 -11.73 -2.86 -9.38
CA LEU A 112 -13.19 -3.10 -9.43
C LEU A 112 -13.51 -4.40 -10.16
N PHE A 113 -12.87 -4.66 -11.29
CA PHE A 113 -13.06 -5.90 -12.04
C PHE A 113 -12.68 -7.15 -11.22
N THR A 114 -11.63 -7.06 -10.39
CA THR A 114 -11.23 -8.19 -9.52
C THR A 114 -12.24 -8.48 -8.43
N LEU A 115 -13.04 -7.50 -7.98
CA LEU A 115 -14.11 -7.71 -7.01
C LEU A 115 -15.28 -8.54 -7.58
N PHE A 116 -15.50 -8.48 -8.89
CA PHE A 116 -16.55 -9.28 -9.56
C PHE A 116 -16.06 -10.69 -9.93
N THR A 117 -14.75 -10.94 -9.92
CA THR A 117 -14.21 -12.28 -10.13
C THR A 117 -14.21 -13.05 -8.80
N LYS A 118 -14.74 -14.26 -8.81
CA LYS A 118 -14.93 -15.11 -7.61
C LYS A 118 -13.64 -15.19 -6.77
N PRO A 119 -13.66 -14.73 -5.51
CA PRO A 119 -12.47 -14.70 -4.64
C PRO A 119 -11.85 -16.07 -4.37
N SER A 120 -12.61 -17.15 -4.51
CA SER A 120 -12.16 -18.53 -4.24
C SER A 120 -10.96 -18.97 -5.08
N ARG A 121 -10.76 -18.40 -6.28
CA ARG A 121 -9.57 -18.70 -7.11
C ARG A 121 -8.30 -18.03 -6.61
N TRP A 122 -8.41 -16.91 -5.89
CA TRP A 122 -7.29 -16.16 -5.33
C TRP A 122 -6.88 -16.68 -3.95
N LEU A 123 -7.83 -17.29 -3.23
CA LEU A 123 -7.61 -17.90 -1.92
C LEU A 123 -6.98 -19.31 -1.99
N ALA A 124 -6.90 -19.91 -3.16
CA ALA A 124 -6.12 -21.11 -3.37
C ALA A 124 -4.63 -20.77 -3.22
N VAL A 125 -4.17 -20.78 -1.98
CA VAL A 125 -2.75 -20.68 -1.63
C VAL A 125 -2.08 -21.95 -2.12
N GLY A 126 -1.73 -21.95 -3.40
CA GLY A 126 -0.81 -22.94 -3.92
C GLY A 126 0.49 -22.83 -3.12
N GLN A 127 1.06 -23.96 -2.72
CA GLN A 127 2.42 -24.01 -2.16
C GLN A 127 3.40 -23.54 -3.25
N ARG A 128 3.51 -22.20 -3.41
CA ARG A 128 4.56 -21.65 -4.28
C ARG A 128 5.88 -21.92 -3.59
N ARG A 129 6.77 -22.62 -4.28
CA ARG A 129 8.18 -22.75 -3.90
C ARG A 129 8.73 -21.35 -3.68
N GLU A 130 8.98 -21.01 -2.41
CA GLU A 130 9.60 -19.75 -2.03
C GLU A 130 11.02 -19.75 -2.56
N GLY A 131 11.40 -18.77 -3.37
CA GLY A 131 12.79 -18.47 -3.67
C GLY A 131 13.27 -18.58 -5.10
N GLY A 132 12.39 -18.53 -6.11
CA GLY A 132 12.80 -18.47 -7.51
C GLY A 132 12.89 -17.03 -8.06
N LEU A 133 13.56 -16.86 -9.21
CA LEU A 133 13.60 -15.61 -9.98
C LEU A 133 12.20 -15.02 -10.20
N MET A 134 11.19 -15.86 -10.39
CA MET A 134 9.80 -15.44 -10.56
C MET A 134 9.25 -14.73 -9.32
N SER A 135 9.57 -15.17 -8.11
CA SER A 135 9.16 -14.46 -6.88
C SER A 135 9.84 -13.10 -6.79
N TRP A 136 11.13 -13.04 -7.12
CA TRP A 136 11.88 -11.79 -7.14
C TRP A 136 11.27 -10.78 -8.12
N LEU A 137 10.99 -11.19 -9.35
CA LEU A 137 10.35 -10.35 -10.38
C LEU A 137 8.94 -9.91 -9.97
N THR A 138 8.15 -10.82 -9.37
CA THR A 138 6.80 -10.48 -8.89
C THR A 138 6.85 -9.41 -7.81
N PHE A 139 7.72 -9.54 -6.82
CA PHE A 139 7.84 -8.57 -5.74
C PHE A 139 8.48 -7.25 -6.19
N PHE A 140 9.38 -7.29 -7.16
CA PHE A 140 9.88 -6.11 -7.84
C PHE A 140 8.76 -5.36 -8.57
N ALA A 141 7.92 -6.06 -9.33
CA ALA A 141 6.79 -5.45 -10.03
C ALA A 141 5.74 -4.87 -9.07
N ILE A 142 5.47 -5.57 -7.95
CA ILE A 142 4.60 -5.05 -6.88
C ILE A 142 5.19 -3.77 -6.27
N GLY A 143 6.50 -3.76 -6.01
CA GLY A 143 7.19 -2.58 -5.51
C GLY A 143 7.13 -1.41 -6.50
N LEU A 144 7.42 -1.67 -7.77
CA LEU A 144 7.38 -0.67 -8.84
C LEU A 144 5.99 -0.06 -8.98
N TYR A 145 4.98 -0.90 -8.98
CA TYR A 145 3.58 -0.45 -8.98
C TYR A 145 3.24 0.40 -7.74
N GLY A 146 3.58 -0.08 -6.53
CA GLY A 146 3.32 0.65 -5.29
C GLY A 146 4.07 1.98 -5.23
N GLY A 147 5.31 2.05 -5.69
CA GLY A 147 6.08 3.29 -5.75
C GLY A 147 5.58 4.28 -6.80
N PHE A 148 5.03 3.77 -7.92
CA PHE A 148 4.50 4.61 -8.99
C PHE A 148 3.13 5.21 -8.65
N VAL A 149 2.20 4.40 -8.12
CA VAL A 149 0.80 4.83 -7.91
C VAL A 149 0.60 5.47 -6.54
N GLN A 150 1.36 5.07 -5.54
CA GLN A 150 1.28 5.60 -4.18
C GLN A 150 2.44 6.53 -3.86
#